data_01c1ed890d86042e4a617dda90201044
#
_entry.id   01c1ed890d86042e4a617dda90201044
#
_cell.length_a   1.000
_cell.length_b   1.000
_cell.length_c   1.000
_cell.angle_alpha   90.00
_cell.angle_beta   90.00
_cell.angle_gamma   90.00
#
_symmetry.space_group_name_H-M   'P 1'
#
loop_
_entity.id
_entity.type
_entity.pdbx_description
1 polymer ?
#
loop_
_entity_poly.entity_id
_entity_poly.type
_entity_poly.pdbx_seq_one_letter_code
_entity_poly.pdbx_strand_id
1 'polypeptide(L)'
;MLYICHVEISDGDSAEEKQFMIKKWHYYSTLLLIIAFLSLGFKPFNLDSNPWFLTDGLNQSDYLFPSHKQEDYAKLNIPYTGNFFIGFKEAIAFKESQGKYRKINSLGYLGKYQFGPETLRTIGVHNTSAFLKNPDLQEKAFLALLAKNKWLLRKEIAKYEGAVINGIFITESGILAAAHLGGVRTVKRFFRSNGVRYFRDAYGTSIVSYMKAFGGFDTSILLL
;
A
#
# COMPACT_ATOMS: atom_id res chain seq x y z
N MET A 1 34.01 61.23 60.70
CA MET A 1 34.10 59.77 60.77
C MET A 1 33.41 59.22 59.54
N LEU A 2 34.18 59.01 58.43
CA LEU A 2 33.70 58.59 57.17
C LEU A 2 33.70 57.05 57.07
N TYR A 3 32.54 56.41 56.91
CA TYR A 3 32.41 54.98 56.59
C TYR A 3 32.51 54.81 55.10
N ILE A 4 33.56 54.11 54.66
CA ILE A 4 33.72 53.69 53.28
C ILE A 4 33.05 52.30 53.17
N CYS A 5 31.91 52.20 52.46
CA CYS A 5 31.36 50.91 52.10
C CYS A 5 32.16 50.34 50.91
N HIS A 6 32.90 49.25 51.15
CA HIS A 6 33.44 48.39 50.10
C HIS A 6 32.26 47.56 49.54
N VAL A 7 31.97 47.79 48.27
CA VAL A 7 31.12 46.89 47.49
C VAL A 7 32.04 45.87 46.87
N GLU A 8 32.01 44.63 47.39
CA GLU A 8 32.59 43.47 46.71
C GLU A 8 31.67 43.12 45.51
N ILE A 9 32.18 43.35 44.32
CA ILE A 9 31.54 42.88 43.10
C ILE A 9 31.92 41.41 42.96
N SER A 10 30.93 40.52 43.12
CA SER A 10 31.11 39.08 42.97
C SER A 10 31.38 38.73 41.51
N ASP A 11 32.58 38.27 41.23
CA ASP A 11 33.04 37.78 39.91
C ASP A 11 32.38 36.46 39.49
N GLY A 12 31.40 35.97 40.26
CA GLY A 12 30.70 34.68 39.98
C GLY A 12 29.72 34.75 38.78
N ASP A 13 29.02 35.86 38.61
CA ASP A 13 27.98 35.98 37.60
C ASP A 13 28.52 36.02 36.14
N SER A 14 29.74 36.50 35.95
CA SER A 14 30.36 36.59 34.61
C SER A 14 30.80 35.23 34.06
N ALA A 15 31.09 34.25 34.90
CA ALA A 15 31.55 32.93 34.49
C ALA A 15 30.39 32.02 34.08
N GLU A 16 29.25 32.10 34.77
CA GLU A 16 28.05 31.34 34.43
C GLU A 16 27.40 31.85 33.13
N GLU A 17 27.33 33.15 32.94
CA GLU A 17 26.84 33.72 31.66
C GLU A 17 27.72 33.32 30.46
N LYS A 18 29.03 33.34 30.63
CA LYS A 18 29.95 32.87 29.58
C LYS A 18 29.78 31.38 29.25
N GLN A 19 29.60 30.56 30.29
CA GLN A 19 29.39 29.12 30.12
C GLN A 19 28.02 28.81 29.44
N PHE A 20 26.99 29.58 29.76
CA PHE A 20 25.68 29.49 29.13
C PHE A 20 25.70 29.92 27.64
N MET A 21 26.40 31.01 27.33
CA MET A 21 26.60 31.43 25.94
C MET A 21 27.40 30.43 25.12
N ILE A 22 28.46 29.82 25.70
CA ILE A 22 29.25 28.78 25.02
C ILE A 22 28.38 27.54 24.70
N LYS A 23 27.54 27.11 25.64
CA LYS A 23 26.59 25.99 25.41
C LYS A 23 25.60 26.30 24.30
N LYS A 24 25.04 27.50 24.23
CA LYS A 24 24.17 27.93 23.15
C LYS A 24 24.91 27.97 21.79
N TRP A 25 26.14 28.45 21.79
CA TRP A 25 26.95 28.52 20.57
C TRP A 25 27.27 27.12 20.01
N HIS A 26 27.61 26.18 20.87
CA HIS A 26 27.79 24.78 20.47
C HIS A 26 26.49 24.16 19.93
N TYR A 27 25.35 24.45 20.54
CA TYR A 27 24.05 23.97 20.04
C TYR A 27 23.75 24.50 18.63
N TYR A 28 23.90 25.80 18.40
CA TYR A 28 23.65 26.37 17.07
C TYR A 28 24.68 25.97 16.03
N SER A 29 25.94 25.79 16.41
CA SER A 29 26.97 25.30 15.49
C SER A 29 26.74 23.85 15.07
N THR A 30 26.33 22.99 15.99
CA THR A 30 25.95 21.59 15.64
C THR A 30 24.71 21.54 14.78
N LEU A 31 23.70 22.38 15.05
CA LEU A 31 22.51 22.48 14.22
C LEU A 31 22.85 22.93 12.78
N LEU A 32 23.72 23.92 12.64
CA LEU A 32 24.22 24.40 11.34
C LEU A 32 24.98 23.34 10.57
N LEU A 33 25.82 22.56 11.26
CA LEU A 33 26.53 21.43 10.66
C LEU A 33 25.58 20.32 10.19
N ILE A 34 24.53 20.02 10.94
CA ILE A 34 23.50 19.03 10.55
C ILE A 34 22.76 19.52 9.30
N ILE A 35 22.35 20.79 9.27
CA ILE A 35 21.67 21.39 8.12
C ILE A 35 22.60 21.39 6.90
N ALA A 36 23.86 21.76 7.07
CA ALA A 36 24.86 21.72 5.98
C ALA A 36 25.07 20.30 5.47
N PHE A 37 25.16 19.30 6.35
CA PHE A 37 25.31 17.90 5.98
C PHE A 37 24.10 17.36 5.22
N LEU A 38 22.90 17.70 5.67
CA LEU A 38 21.64 17.37 4.99
C LEU A 38 21.53 18.05 3.62
N SER A 39 21.99 19.30 3.51
CA SER A 39 22.01 20.06 2.24
C SER A 39 23.02 19.55 1.23
N LEU A 40 24.17 19.03 1.68
CA LEU A 40 25.19 18.42 0.81
C LEU A 40 24.79 17.04 0.30
N GLY A 41 23.85 16.35 0.96
CA GLY A 41 23.32 15.04 0.56
C GLY A 41 22.33 15.08 -0.61
N PHE A 42 21.76 16.23 -0.91
CA PHE A 42 20.83 16.42 -2.04
C PHE A 42 21.57 16.89 -3.31
N LYS A 43 22.50 16.09 -3.81
CA LYS A 43 22.87 16.24 -5.22
C LYS A 43 21.65 15.80 -6.04
N PRO A 44 21.17 16.63 -7.00
CA PRO A 44 20.14 16.15 -7.92
C PRO A 44 20.68 14.88 -8.60
N PHE A 45 19.94 13.79 -8.47
CA PHE A 45 20.27 12.55 -9.13
C PHE A 45 20.12 12.79 -10.63
N ASN A 46 21.24 12.94 -11.33
CA ASN A 46 21.26 13.05 -12.78
C ASN A 46 20.86 11.68 -13.33
N LEU A 47 19.61 11.56 -13.78
CA LEU A 47 19.06 10.38 -14.45
C LEU A 47 19.83 10.04 -15.75
N ASP A 48 20.50 11.02 -16.35
CA ASP A 48 21.18 10.89 -17.65
C ASP A 48 22.48 10.08 -17.62
N SER A 49 22.97 9.67 -16.43
CA SER A 49 24.26 9.01 -16.29
C SER A 49 24.21 7.54 -15.85
N ASN A 50 23.03 6.95 -15.70
CA ASN A 50 22.91 5.55 -15.29
C ASN A 50 22.59 4.63 -16.48
N PRO A 51 23.54 3.80 -16.95
CA PRO A 51 23.39 2.94 -18.14
C PRO A 51 22.22 1.94 -18.02
N TRP A 52 21.77 1.63 -16.83
CA TRP A 52 20.67 0.68 -16.60
C TRP A 52 19.27 1.28 -16.82
N PHE A 53 19.18 2.61 -17.03
CA PHE A 53 17.98 3.29 -17.53
C PHE A 53 17.99 3.51 -19.05
N LEU A 54 19.11 3.21 -19.71
CA LEU A 54 19.17 3.26 -21.18
C LEU A 54 18.45 1.99 -21.69
N THR A 55 17.23 2.16 -22.11
CA THR A 55 16.49 1.17 -22.89
C THR A 55 17.04 1.19 -24.33
N ASP A 56 18.32 0.89 -24.51
CA ASP A 56 18.89 0.69 -25.82
C ASP A 56 18.23 -0.53 -26.47
N GLY A 57 17.28 -0.28 -27.34
CA GLY A 57 16.55 -1.30 -28.10
C GLY A 57 15.02 -1.24 -28.02
N LEU A 58 14.44 -0.41 -27.16
CA LEU A 58 13.00 -0.12 -27.22
C LEU A 58 12.80 1.07 -28.14
N ASN A 59 12.14 0.82 -29.29
CA ASN A 59 11.78 1.88 -30.21
C ASN A 59 11.04 2.99 -29.43
N GLN A 60 11.51 4.21 -29.59
CA GLN A 60 11.05 5.43 -28.90
C GLN A 60 9.54 5.72 -29.08
N SER A 61 8.84 4.91 -29.86
CA SER A 61 7.42 5.00 -30.15
C SER A 61 6.50 4.33 -29.11
N ASP A 62 7.02 3.49 -28.22
CA ASP A 62 6.19 2.66 -27.34
C ASP A 62 6.03 3.20 -25.91
N TYR A 63 6.77 4.25 -25.54
CA TYR A 63 6.62 4.93 -24.24
C TYR A 63 6.08 6.34 -24.43
N LEU A 64 4.77 6.44 -24.59
CA LEU A 64 4.07 7.72 -24.46
C LEU A 64 3.91 8.02 -22.98
N PHE A 65 4.76 8.91 -22.46
CA PHE A 65 4.51 9.53 -21.16
C PHE A 65 3.20 10.31 -21.25
N PRO A 66 2.33 10.24 -20.22
CA PRO A 66 1.09 11.00 -20.22
C PRO A 66 1.39 12.47 -20.42
N SER A 67 0.83 13.06 -21.45
CA SER A 67 0.87 14.50 -21.62
C SER A 67 0.06 15.16 -20.48
N HIS A 68 0.36 16.42 -20.14
CA HIS A 68 -0.40 17.17 -19.13
C HIS A 68 -1.86 17.44 -19.54
N LYS A 69 -2.31 16.95 -20.70
CA LYS A 69 -3.69 17.11 -21.17
C LYS A 69 -4.52 15.93 -20.69
N GLN A 70 -5.56 16.21 -19.92
CA GLN A 70 -6.46 15.22 -19.33
C GLN A 70 -7.13 14.29 -20.37
N GLU A 71 -7.26 14.73 -21.61
CA GLU A 71 -7.83 13.97 -22.72
C GLU A 71 -6.93 12.81 -23.16
N ASP A 72 -5.61 12.91 -22.98
CA ASP A 72 -4.67 11.86 -23.33
C ASP A 72 -4.69 10.72 -22.31
N TYR A 73 -5.05 11.01 -21.04
CA TYR A 73 -5.18 9.98 -20.00
C TYR A 73 -6.37 9.03 -20.26
N ALA A 74 -7.42 9.49 -20.89
CA ALA A 74 -8.58 8.65 -21.23
C ALA A 74 -8.26 7.63 -22.35
N LYS A 75 -7.22 7.89 -23.16
CA LYS A 75 -6.80 7.03 -24.28
C LYS A 75 -5.60 6.14 -23.95
N LEU A 76 -4.81 6.53 -22.94
CA LEU A 76 -3.64 5.79 -22.48
C LEU A 76 -4.04 4.94 -21.28
N ASN A 77 -4.19 3.64 -21.50
CA ASN A 77 -4.29 2.66 -20.43
C ASN A 77 -2.96 2.60 -19.67
N ILE A 78 -2.70 3.59 -18.80
CA ILE A 78 -1.51 3.56 -17.96
C ILE A 78 -1.79 2.59 -16.82
N PRO A 79 -1.14 1.41 -16.77
CA PRO A 79 -1.50 0.33 -15.85
C PRO A 79 -1.37 0.72 -14.38
N TYR A 80 -0.64 1.80 -14.06
CA TYR A 80 -0.32 2.18 -12.69
C TYR A 80 -1.23 3.26 -12.08
N THR A 81 -2.03 3.95 -12.87
CA THR A 81 -2.82 5.09 -12.41
C THR A 81 -4.32 4.93 -12.60
N GLY A 82 -4.76 3.84 -13.24
CA GLY A 82 -6.16 3.57 -13.53
C GLY A 82 -6.77 2.45 -12.69
N ASN A 83 -8.09 2.29 -12.81
CA ASN A 83 -8.85 1.21 -12.16
C ASN A 83 -8.73 -0.11 -12.93
N PHE A 84 -7.55 -0.43 -13.47
CA PHE A 84 -7.29 -1.66 -14.20
C PHE A 84 -7.04 -2.84 -13.28
N PHE A 85 -7.09 -4.04 -13.84
CA PHE A 85 -6.88 -5.28 -13.12
C PHE A 85 -5.53 -5.36 -12.39
N ILE A 86 -4.46 -4.84 -13.00
CA ILE A 86 -3.14 -4.77 -12.36
C ILE A 86 -3.22 -3.89 -11.10
N GLY A 87 -3.86 -2.72 -11.18
CA GLY A 87 -4.09 -1.86 -10.03
C GLY A 87 -4.89 -2.55 -8.93
N PHE A 88 -5.93 -3.31 -9.28
CA PHE A 88 -6.69 -4.12 -8.35
C PHE A 88 -5.83 -5.13 -7.59
N LYS A 89 -5.01 -5.89 -8.31
CA LYS A 89 -4.11 -6.88 -7.71
C LYS A 89 -3.11 -6.24 -6.75
N GLU A 90 -2.45 -5.18 -7.21
CA GLU A 90 -1.42 -4.50 -6.42
C GLU A 90 -2.02 -3.77 -5.20
N ALA A 91 -3.22 -3.21 -5.31
CA ALA A 91 -3.92 -2.60 -4.18
C ALA A 91 -4.25 -3.64 -3.08
N ILE A 92 -4.74 -4.81 -3.46
CA ILE A 92 -4.94 -5.92 -2.51
C ILE A 92 -3.61 -6.37 -1.93
N ALA A 93 -2.59 -6.60 -2.76
CA ALA A 93 -1.26 -7.03 -2.32
C ALA A 93 -0.63 -6.05 -1.33
N PHE A 94 -0.78 -4.76 -1.58
CA PHE A 94 -0.29 -3.71 -0.67
C PHE A 94 -1.01 -3.77 0.68
N LYS A 95 -2.32 -3.92 0.67
CA LYS A 95 -3.13 -4.06 1.89
C LYS A 95 -2.75 -5.29 2.70
N GLU A 96 -2.51 -6.43 2.06
CA GLU A 96 -2.25 -7.73 2.70
C GLU A 96 -0.81 -7.84 3.24
N SER A 97 0.17 -7.45 2.45
CA SER A 97 1.58 -7.72 2.75
C SER A 97 2.54 -6.58 2.45
N GLN A 98 2.04 -5.43 1.96
CA GLN A 98 2.87 -4.40 1.33
C GLN A 98 3.64 -4.93 0.10
N GLY A 99 3.02 -5.84 -0.65
CA GLY A 99 3.60 -6.47 -1.83
C GLY A 99 4.67 -7.54 -1.57
N LYS A 100 4.87 -7.99 -0.32
CA LYS A 100 5.98 -8.87 0.07
C LYS A 100 5.63 -10.35 -0.17
N TYR A 101 6.29 -11.00 -1.14
CA TYR A 101 6.07 -12.41 -1.47
C TYR A 101 6.44 -13.40 -0.37
N ARG A 102 7.43 -13.07 0.49
CA ARG A 102 7.91 -13.98 1.53
C ARG A 102 7.30 -13.75 2.91
N LYS A 103 6.25 -12.90 3.00
CA LYS A 103 5.62 -12.59 4.27
C LYS A 103 4.78 -13.77 4.76
N ILE A 104 4.92 -14.06 6.04
CA ILE A 104 4.00 -14.92 6.81
C ILE A 104 3.51 -14.07 7.97
N ASN A 105 2.20 -14.00 8.19
CA ASN A 105 1.66 -13.26 9.33
C ASN A 105 1.53 -14.16 10.57
N SER A 106 1.13 -13.57 11.70
CA SER A 106 0.99 -14.29 12.98
C SER A 106 -0.08 -15.40 12.98
N LEU A 107 -0.97 -15.42 11.99
CA LEU A 107 -2.00 -16.45 11.81
C LEU A 107 -1.62 -17.51 10.78
N GLY A 108 -0.38 -17.45 10.24
CA GLY A 108 0.12 -18.41 9.26
C GLY A 108 -0.35 -18.17 7.83
N TYR A 109 -0.89 -16.99 7.50
CA TYR A 109 -1.20 -16.63 6.12
C TYR A 109 0.06 -16.28 5.34
N LEU A 110 0.11 -16.63 4.05
CA LEU A 110 1.32 -16.79 3.26
C LEU A 110 1.36 -15.84 2.07
N GLY A 111 2.51 -15.20 1.86
CA GLY A 111 2.91 -14.53 0.63
C GLY A 111 2.30 -13.15 0.42
N LYS A 112 2.42 -12.69 -0.83
CA LYS A 112 2.01 -11.35 -1.27
C LYS A 112 0.53 -11.07 -1.00
N TYR A 113 -0.32 -12.06 -1.20
CA TYR A 113 -1.78 -11.96 -1.06
C TYR A 113 -2.31 -12.62 0.21
N GLN A 114 -1.45 -13.00 1.14
CA GLN A 114 -1.80 -13.59 2.45
C GLN A 114 -2.79 -14.76 2.34
N PHE A 115 -2.38 -15.80 1.61
CA PHE A 115 -3.18 -17.02 1.45
C PHE A 115 -3.20 -17.88 2.71
N GLY A 116 -4.38 -18.30 3.12
CA GLY A 116 -4.52 -19.40 4.08
C GLY A 116 -4.17 -20.74 3.44
N PRO A 117 -3.53 -21.69 4.19
CA PRO A 117 -3.17 -22.99 3.66
C PRO A 117 -4.35 -23.77 3.07
N GLU A 118 -5.53 -23.68 3.70
CA GLU A 118 -6.75 -24.32 3.18
C GLU A 118 -7.18 -23.72 1.83
N THR A 119 -7.08 -22.40 1.69
CA THR A 119 -7.39 -21.73 0.42
C THR A 119 -6.46 -22.18 -0.69
N LEU A 120 -5.16 -22.32 -0.40
CA LEU A 120 -4.16 -22.84 -1.35
C LEU A 120 -4.50 -24.26 -1.82
N ARG A 121 -4.90 -25.14 -0.91
CA ARG A 121 -5.32 -26.50 -1.29
C ARG A 121 -6.53 -26.50 -2.23
N THR A 122 -7.48 -25.59 -2.04
CA THR A 122 -8.68 -25.50 -2.91
C THR A 122 -8.38 -25.07 -4.34
N ILE A 123 -7.19 -24.53 -4.60
CA ILE A 123 -6.72 -24.14 -5.93
C ILE A 123 -5.53 -24.97 -6.41
N GLY A 124 -5.29 -26.14 -5.77
CA GLY A 124 -4.30 -27.12 -6.19
C GLY A 124 -2.87 -26.86 -5.73
N VAL A 125 -2.65 -25.92 -4.80
CA VAL A 125 -1.33 -25.64 -4.22
C VAL A 125 -1.19 -26.36 -2.88
N HIS A 126 -0.37 -27.40 -2.83
CA HIS A 126 -0.17 -28.25 -1.65
C HIS A 126 1.15 -27.97 -0.91
N ASN A 127 2.17 -27.49 -1.62
CA ASN A 127 3.48 -27.19 -1.05
C ASN A 127 3.62 -25.71 -0.71
N THR A 128 3.37 -25.35 0.53
CA THR A 128 3.42 -23.97 1.02
C THR A 128 4.84 -23.39 1.03
N SER A 129 5.87 -24.21 1.24
CA SER A 129 7.27 -23.77 1.21
C SER A 129 7.69 -23.40 -0.22
N ALA A 130 7.34 -24.21 -1.21
CA ALA A 130 7.56 -23.90 -2.62
C ALA A 130 6.77 -22.67 -3.04
N PHE A 131 5.52 -22.53 -2.56
CA PHE A 131 4.68 -21.36 -2.82
C PHE A 131 5.33 -20.04 -2.36
N LEU A 132 5.88 -19.98 -1.14
CA LEU A 132 6.55 -18.79 -0.61
C LEU A 132 7.81 -18.38 -1.37
N LYS A 133 8.48 -19.35 -2.00
CA LYS A 133 9.72 -19.12 -2.75
C LYS A 133 9.48 -18.77 -4.22
N ASN A 134 8.25 -18.92 -4.70
CA ASN A 134 7.90 -18.75 -6.11
C ASN A 134 6.88 -17.61 -6.31
N PRO A 135 7.34 -16.39 -6.67
CA PRO A 135 6.45 -15.27 -6.98
C PRO A 135 5.44 -15.57 -8.09
N ASP A 136 5.85 -16.21 -9.18
CA ASP A 136 4.96 -16.51 -10.31
C ASP A 136 3.82 -17.46 -9.89
N LEU A 137 4.13 -18.41 -9.02
CA LEU A 137 3.10 -19.31 -8.48
C LEU A 137 2.10 -18.54 -7.62
N GLN A 138 2.54 -17.53 -6.86
CA GLN A 138 1.66 -16.68 -6.06
C GLN A 138 0.74 -15.83 -6.93
N GLU A 139 1.25 -15.24 -8.02
CA GLU A 139 0.45 -14.51 -8.99
C GLU A 139 -0.60 -15.42 -9.67
N LYS A 140 -0.19 -16.59 -10.14
CA LYS A 140 -1.10 -17.59 -10.74
C LYS A 140 -2.16 -18.07 -9.76
N ALA A 141 -1.78 -18.33 -8.52
CA ALA A 141 -2.70 -18.75 -7.46
C ALA A 141 -3.75 -17.66 -7.16
N PHE A 142 -3.33 -16.39 -7.16
CA PHE A 142 -4.28 -15.28 -6.94
C PHE A 142 -5.27 -15.14 -8.10
N LEU A 143 -4.81 -15.25 -9.34
CA LEU A 143 -5.69 -15.27 -10.51
C LEU A 143 -6.69 -16.43 -10.46
N ALA A 144 -6.21 -17.64 -10.14
CA ALA A 144 -7.05 -18.82 -10.03
C ALA A 144 -8.12 -18.67 -8.93
N LEU A 145 -7.75 -18.09 -7.78
CA LEU A 145 -8.70 -17.83 -6.70
C LEU A 145 -9.74 -16.78 -7.12
N LEU A 146 -9.34 -15.69 -7.76
CA LEU A 146 -10.27 -14.67 -8.23
C LEU A 146 -11.24 -15.23 -9.27
N ALA A 147 -10.76 -15.98 -10.27
CA ALA A 147 -11.60 -16.62 -11.28
C ALA A 147 -12.59 -17.61 -10.66
N LYS A 148 -12.13 -18.44 -9.70
CA LYS A 148 -12.99 -19.33 -8.95
C LYS A 148 -14.06 -18.56 -8.15
N ASN A 149 -13.69 -17.49 -7.47
CA ASN A 149 -14.63 -16.67 -6.70
C ASN A 149 -15.64 -15.98 -7.62
N LYS A 150 -15.21 -15.46 -8.78
CA LYS A 150 -16.09 -14.86 -9.78
C LYS A 150 -17.12 -15.87 -10.27
N TRP A 151 -16.69 -17.08 -10.62
CA TRP A 151 -17.63 -18.14 -11.04
C TRP A 151 -18.61 -18.52 -9.94
N LEU A 152 -18.17 -18.69 -8.69
CA LEU A 152 -19.02 -19.06 -7.56
C LEU A 152 -20.01 -17.95 -7.17
N LEU A 153 -19.65 -16.68 -7.45
CA LEU A 153 -20.47 -15.50 -7.12
C LEU A 153 -21.16 -14.88 -8.35
N ARG A 154 -21.10 -15.52 -9.52
CA ARG A 154 -21.65 -14.97 -10.78
C ARG A 154 -23.12 -14.55 -10.69
N LYS A 155 -23.92 -15.26 -9.89
CA LYS A 155 -25.34 -14.91 -9.67
C LYS A 155 -25.51 -13.67 -8.79
N GLU A 156 -24.67 -13.55 -7.77
CA GLU A 156 -24.64 -12.39 -6.88
C GLU A 156 -24.11 -11.16 -7.62
N ILE A 157 -23.05 -11.31 -8.40
CA ILE A 157 -22.51 -10.24 -9.26
C ILE A 157 -23.59 -9.74 -10.21
N ALA A 158 -24.18 -10.62 -11.03
CA ALA A 158 -25.22 -10.25 -11.98
C ALA A 158 -26.46 -9.58 -11.34
N LYS A 159 -26.76 -9.92 -10.09
CA LYS A 159 -27.94 -9.39 -9.39
C LYS A 159 -27.67 -8.05 -8.72
N TYR A 160 -26.50 -7.85 -8.15
CA TYR A 160 -26.25 -6.76 -7.21
C TYR A 160 -25.23 -5.73 -7.70
N GLU A 161 -24.50 -5.99 -8.78
CA GLU A 161 -23.60 -4.99 -9.38
C GLU A 161 -24.37 -3.73 -9.77
N GLY A 162 -23.82 -2.56 -9.44
CA GLY A 162 -24.45 -1.26 -9.64
C GLY A 162 -25.49 -0.87 -8.57
N ALA A 163 -25.90 -1.80 -7.69
CA ALA A 163 -26.84 -1.50 -6.62
C ALA A 163 -26.15 -0.85 -5.42
N VAL A 164 -26.92 -0.14 -4.59
CA VAL A 164 -26.48 0.36 -3.28
C VAL A 164 -27.10 -0.50 -2.19
N ILE A 165 -26.27 -1.21 -1.42
CA ILE A 165 -26.72 -2.06 -0.33
C ILE A 165 -26.10 -1.57 0.99
N ASN A 166 -26.92 -1.17 1.95
CA ASN A 166 -26.48 -0.64 3.24
C ASN A 166 -25.42 0.49 3.09
N GLY A 167 -25.67 1.43 2.15
CA GLY A 167 -24.79 2.56 1.88
C GLY A 167 -23.46 2.19 1.19
N ILE A 168 -23.40 1.02 0.54
CA ILE A 168 -22.23 0.55 -0.20
C ILE A 168 -22.63 0.38 -1.66
N PHE A 169 -21.93 1.09 -2.56
CA PHE A 169 -22.06 0.86 -3.99
C PHE A 169 -21.37 -0.46 -4.34
N ILE A 170 -22.10 -1.38 -4.91
CA ILE A 170 -21.65 -2.76 -5.18
C ILE A 170 -21.02 -2.81 -6.57
N THR A 171 -19.78 -3.32 -6.64
CA THR A 171 -19.07 -3.55 -7.89
C THR A 171 -18.50 -4.97 -7.91
N GLU A 172 -18.25 -5.53 -9.09
CA GLU A 172 -17.65 -6.86 -9.23
C GLU A 172 -16.32 -6.94 -8.47
N SER A 173 -15.42 -5.98 -8.66
CA SER A 173 -14.12 -5.95 -7.98
C SER A 173 -14.25 -5.90 -6.46
N GLY A 174 -15.19 -5.11 -5.93
CA GLY A 174 -15.49 -5.06 -4.49
C GLY A 174 -16.00 -6.39 -3.95
N ILE A 175 -16.86 -7.08 -4.71
CA ILE A 175 -17.33 -8.44 -4.37
C ILE A 175 -16.17 -9.44 -4.32
N LEU A 176 -15.28 -9.39 -5.33
CA LEU A 176 -14.13 -10.29 -5.41
C LEU A 176 -13.11 -10.06 -4.29
N ALA A 177 -12.84 -8.80 -3.95
CA ALA A 177 -11.99 -8.45 -2.81
C ALA A 177 -12.58 -8.92 -1.49
N ALA A 178 -13.89 -8.73 -1.29
CA ALA A 178 -14.60 -9.22 -0.10
C ALA A 178 -14.55 -10.74 0.00
N ALA A 179 -14.64 -11.45 -1.15
CA ALA A 179 -14.53 -12.90 -1.20
C ALA A 179 -13.11 -13.39 -0.94
N HIS A 180 -12.09 -12.62 -1.30
CA HIS A 180 -10.70 -12.90 -0.94
C HIS A 180 -10.52 -12.87 0.58
N LEU A 181 -10.98 -11.82 1.25
CA LEU A 181 -10.87 -11.66 2.70
C LEU A 181 -11.66 -12.69 3.49
N GLY A 182 -12.95 -12.83 3.18
CA GLY A 182 -13.90 -13.56 4.02
C GLY A 182 -14.46 -14.85 3.40
N GLY A 183 -14.13 -15.12 2.14
CA GLY A 183 -14.65 -16.25 1.38
C GLY A 183 -16.05 -16.03 0.81
N VAL A 184 -16.38 -16.81 -0.20
CA VAL A 184 -17.66 -16.77 -0.95
C VAL A 184 -18.90 -16.86 -0.05
N ARG A 185 -18.83 -17.73 0.98
CA ARG A 185 -19.97 -17.95 1.90
C ARG A 185 -20.36 -16.68 2.66
N THR A 186 -19.39 -15.89 3.09
CA THR A 186 -19.64 -14.67 3.83
C THR A 186 -20.23 -13.57 2.95
N VAL A 187 -19.78 -13.48 1.70
CA VAL A 187 -20.33 -12.56 0.71
C VAL A 187 -21.78 -12.92 0.38
N LYS A 188 -22.09 -14.20 0.16
CA LYS A 188 -23.48 -14.65 -0.03
C LYS A 188 -24.37 -14.36 1.18
N ARG A 189 -23.84 -14.47 2.41
CA ARG A 189 -24.58 -14.13 3.64
C ARG A 189 -24.85 -12.63 3.75
N PHE A 190 -23.86 -11.80 3.37
CA PHE A 190 -24.02 -10.34 3.30
C PHE A 190 -25.18 -9.96 2.40
N PHE A 191 -25.22 -10.45 1.17
CA PHE A 191 -26.29 -10.15 0.23
C PHE A 191 -27.68 -10.68 0.70
N ARG A 192 -27.74 -11.91 1.23
CA ARG A 192 -29.00 -12.47 1.77
C ARG A 192 -29.57 -11.66 2.92
N SER A 193 -28.74 -10.99 3.70
CA SER A 193 -29.16 -10.15 4.83
C SER A 193 -29.30 -8.67 4.47
N ASN A 194 -29.29 -8.32 3.17
CA ASN A 194 -29.27 -6.94 2.71
C ASN A 194 -28.20 -6.07 3.41
N GLY A 195 -27.00 -6.61 3.57
CA GLY A 195 -25.86 -5.91 4.15
C GLY A 195 -25.81 -5.86 5.69
N VAL A 196 -26.79 -6.41 6.39
CA VAL A 196 -26.85 -6.36 7.86
C VAL A 196 -25.84 -7.30 8.50
N ARG A 197 -25.68 -8.51 7.96
CA ARG A 197 -24.75 -9.52 8.49
C ARG A 197 -23.49 -9.59 7.64
N TYR A 198 -22.37 -9.15 8.19
CA TYR A 198 -21.09 -9.18 7.50
C TYR A 198 -19.97 -9.75 8.38
N PHE A 199 -18.94 -10.24 7.72
CA PHE A 199 -17.78 -10.86 8.34
C PHE A 199 -16.73 -9.79 8.71
N ARG A 200 -16.03 -10.03 9.83
CA ARG A 200 -14.76 -9.39 10.18
C ARG A 200 -13.71 -10.47 10.42
N ASP A 201 -12.48 -10.20 9.98
CA ASP A 201 -11.35 -11.06 10.28
C ASP A 201 -10.85 -10.90 11.73
N ALA A 202 -9.83 -11.64 12.10
CA ALA A 202 -9.23 -11.57 13.43
C ALA A 202 -8.61 -10.22 13.78
N TYR A 203 -8.32 -9.39 12.78
CA TYR A 203 -7.78 -8.02 12.95
C TYR A 203 -8.87 -6.94 12.90
N GLY A 204 -10.14 -7.34 12.83
CA GLY A 204 -11.29 -6.45 12.77
C GLY A 204 -11.61 -5.90 11.37
N THR A 205 -10.87 -6.31 10.33
CA THR A 205 -11.12 -5.90 8.96
C THR A 205 -12.40 -6.55 8.43
N SER A 206 -13.31 -5.76 7.84
CA SER A 206 -14.59 -6.27 7.38
C SER A 206 -14.63 -6.45 5.86
N ILE A 207 -15.47 -7.39 5.38
CA ILE A 207 -15.76 -7.50 3.94
C ILE A 207 -16.36 -6.22 3.37
N VAL A 208 -17.08 -5.46 4.19
CA VAL A 208 -17.66 -4.16 3.84
C VAL A 208 -16.56 -3.13 3.54
N SER A 209 -15.53 -3.06 4.38
CA SER A 209 -14.38 -2.19 4.13
C SER A 209 -13.63 -2.57 2.85
N TYR A 210 -13.52 -3.88 2.56
CA TYR A 210 -12.93 -4.36 1.31
C TYR A 210 -13.78 -4.02 0.09
N MET A 211 -15.10 -4.20 0.14
CA MET A 211 -16.00 -3.78 -0.95
C MET A 211 -15.84 -2.29 -1.29
N LYS A 212 -15.74 -1.44 -0.25
CA LYS A 212 -15.54 0.01 -0.45
C LYS A 212 -14.16 0.36 -0.99
N ALA A 213 -13.11 -0.24 -0.43
CA ALA A 213 -11.73 0.09 -0.76
C ALA A 213 -11.30 -0.40 -2.14
N PHE A 214 -11.84 -1.53 -2.58
CA PHE A 214 -11.46 -2.21 -3.82
C PHE A 214 -12.58 -2.25 -4.86
N GLY A 215 -13.58 -1.38 -4.70
CA GLY A 215 -14.65 -1.19 -5.68
C GLY A 215 -14.20 -0.35 -6.88
N GLY A 216 -14.79 -0.61 -8.05
CA GLY A 216 -14.63 0.19 -9.25
C GLY A 216 -13.38 -0.13 -10.11
N PHE A 217 -12.68 -1.22 -9.81
CA PHE A 217 -11.62 -1.72 -10.71
C PHE A 217 -12.20 -2.59 -11.83
N ASP A 218 -11.55 -2.54 -13.00
CA ASP A 218 -11.86 -3.43 -14.10
C ASP A 218 -11.35 -4.86 -13.82
N THR A 219 -12.27 -5.81 -13.80
CA THR A 219 -12.00 -7.24 -13.59
C THR A 219 -12.46 -8.09 -14.79
N SER A 220 -12.73 -7.46 -15.93
CA SER A 220 -13.22 -8.11 -17.16
C SER A 220 -12.25 -9.16 -17.72
N ILE A 221 -10.95 -9.01 -17.47
CA ILE A 221 -9.92 -9.99 -17.86
C ILE A 221 -10.09 -11.36 -17.19
N LEU A 222 -10.79 -11.43 -16.06
CA LEU A 222 -11.16 -12.69 -15.43
C LEU A 222 -12.33 -13.32 -16.20
N LEU A 223 -12.02 -14.01 -17.27
CA LEU A 223 -13.00 -14.74 -18.06
C LEU A 223 -13.67 -15.82 -17.20
N LEU A 224 -14.99 -16.02 -17.40
CA LEU A 224 -15.77 -17.09 -16.78
C LEU A 224 -15.66 -18.37 -17.59
#